data_6757cbcda8975f39b799fdfc07f0c6a6
#
_entry.id   6757cbcda8975f39b799fdfc07f0c6a6
#
_cell.length_a   1.000
_cell.length_b   1.000
_cell.length_c   1.000
_cell.angle_alpha   90.00
_cell.angle_beta   90.00
_cell.angle_gamma   90.00
#
_symmetry.space_group_name_H-M   'P 1'
#
loop_
_entity.id
_entity.type
_entity.pdbx_description
1 polymer ?
#
loop_
_entity_poly.entity_id
_entity_poly.type
_entity_poly.pdbx_seq_one_letter_code
_entity_poly.pdbx_strand_id
1 'polypeptide(L)'
;NGMYGPTKEGDMYTMARVADSKMLPDSVGARHILIGADQKATADSILNALKGGASFAELSATYSQDPGAKAKDGDLGVFQPEQMVPEFSEAVLETHKGDYFTVQTQFGIHVGQVTYKSEPKKKVQLATITYKIEPSETTQQTIYANASKFISEAAGSYENFEKAATDNSLSKRVVRIKNTDRNVSGINNSREIVRWAYNGNKGDVSAIMEVDGNYVIAAITGVSEDGIAPLETVS
;
A
#
# COMPACT_ATOMS: atom_id res chain seq x y z
N ASN A 1 -13.52 -21.44 15.24
CA ASN A 1 -14.05 -20.18 14.65
C ASN A 1 -13.91 -19.04 15.65
N GLY A 2 -12.68 -18.72 16.10
CA GLY A 2 -12.41 -17.63 17.01
C GLY A 2 -12.19 -16.30 16.26
N MET A 3 -12.54 -15.20 16.92
CA MET A 3 -12.13 -13.86 16.53
C MET A 3 -10.82 -13.58 17.25
N TYR A 4 -9.84 -13.05 16.53
CA TYR A 4 -8.56 -12.60 17.06
C TYR A 4 -8.54 -11.08 17.13
N GLY A 5 -8.09 -10.53 18.23
CA GLY A 5 -8.07 -9.09 18.47
C GLY A 5 -9.21 -8.61 19.39
N PRO A 6 -9.42 -7.28 19.51
CA PRO A 6 -8.68 -6.25 18.77
C PRO A 6 -7.21 -6.14 19.22
N THR A 7 -6.30 -6.06 18.26
CA THR A 7 -4.89 -5.73 18.51
C THR A 7 -4.66 -4.28 18.07
N LYS A 8 -3.89 -3.53 18.86
CA LYS A 8 -3.50 -2.16 18.55
C LYS A 8 -2.09 -2.13 17.98
N GLU A 9 -1.93 -1.55 16.81
CA GLU A 9 -0.65 -1.31 16.18
C GLU A 9 -0.60 0.14 15.66
N GLY A 10 0.24 0.95 16.28
CA GLY A 10 0.25 2.39 16.01
C GLY A 10 -1.10 3.05 16.33
N ASP A 11 -1.70 3.68 15.33
CA ASP A 11 -3.00 4.35 15.37
C ASP A 11 -4.15 3.47 14.84
N MET A 12 -3.94 2.17 14.70
CA MET A 12 -4.93 1.24 14.15
C MET A 12 -5.30 0.13 15.13
N TYR A 13 -6.58 -0.19 15.18
CA TYR A 13 -7.07 -1.44 15.74
C TYR A 13 -7.37 -2.43 14.62
N THR A 14 -6.91 -3.65 14.78
CA THR A 14 -7.14 -4.74 13.83
C THR A 14 -7.84 -5.90 14.52
N MET A 15 -8.89 -6.40 13.89
CA MET A 15 -9.55 -7.65 14.25
C MET A 15 -9.52 -8.58 13.06
N ALA A 16 -9.28 -9.86 13.30
CA ALA A 16 -9.24 -10.88 12.27
C ALA A 16 -10.07 -12.10 12.66
N ARG A 17 -10.65 -12.73 11.67
CA ARG A 17 -11.38 -13.99 11.81
C ARG A 17 -11.00 -14.93 10.67
N VAL A 18 -10.83 -16.21 10.97
CA VAL A 18 -10.72 -17.24 9.93
C VAL A 18 -12.08 -17.37 9.24
N ALA A 19 -12.15 -16.95 8.00
CA ALA A 19 -13.36 -17.02 7.17
C ALA A 19 -13.52 -18.41 6.55
N ASP A 20 -12.41 -18.98 6.05
CA ASP A 20 -12.39 -20.32 5.45
C ASP A 20 -11.03 -20.98 5.67
N SER A 21 -10.99 -22.31 5.55
CA SER A 21 -9.74 -23.07 5.53
C SER A 21 -9.85 -24.27 4.61
N LYS A 22 -8.90 -24.41 3.70
CA LYS A 22 -8.82 -25.47 2.71
C LYS A 22 -7.46 -26.14 2.72
N MET A 23 -7.43 -27.41 2.33
CA MET A 23 -6.16 -28.11 2.05
C MET A 23 -5.83 -27.87 0.58
N LEU A 24 -4.80 -27.06 0.31
CA LEU A 24 -4.37 -26.69 -1.04
C LEU A 24 -2.88 -26.90 -1.21
N PRO A 25 -2.39 -27.24 -2.42
CA PRO A 25 -0.98 -27.32 -2.70
C PRO A 25 -0.32 -25.93 -2.64
N ASP A 26 0.91 -25.85 -2.15
CA ASP A 26 1.71 -24.63 -2.15
C ASP A 26 2.26 -24.29 -3.54
N SER A 27 2.48 -25.33 -4.35
CA SER A 27 2.97 -25.20 -5.72
C SER A 27 2.26 -26.15 -6.66
N VAL A 28 2.05 -25.69 -7.87
CA VAL A 28 1.39 -26.44 -8.94
C VAL A 28 2.21 -26.29 -10.22
N GLY A 29 2.09 -27.24 -11.15
CA GLY A 29 2.64 -27.13 -12.48
C GLY A 29 1.53 -27.34 -13.50
N ALA A 30 1.62 -26.63 -14.60
CA ALA A 30 0.67 -26.73 -15.70
C ALA A 30 1.35 -26.47 -17.03
N ARG A 31 0.73 -26.96 -18.09
CA ARG A 31 0.97 -26.53 -19.46
C ARG A 31 -0.31 -25.98 -20.06
N HIS A 32 -0.21 -25.01 -20.97
CA HIS A 32 -1.39 -24.40 -21.55
C HIS A 32 -1.22 -24.06 -23.03
N ILE A 33 -2.35 -23.91 -23.71
CA ILE A 33 -2.51 -23.34 -25.03
C ILE A 33 -3.43 -22.15 -24.89
N LEU A 34 -2.93 -20.95 -25.16
CA LEU A 34 -3.71 -19.71 -25.10
C LEU A 34 -4.28 -19.42 -26.48
N ILE A 35 -5.60 -19.17 -26.55
CA ILE A 35 -6.29 -18.79 -27.79
C ILE A 35 -7.19 -17.58 -27.56
N GLY A 36 -7.63 -16.95 -28.64
CA GLY A 36 -8.50 -15.76 -28.57
C GLY A 36 -9.80 -16.01 -27.80
N ALA A 37 -10.27 -14.99 -27.10
CA ALA A 37 -11.45 -15.07 -26.24
C ALA A 37 -12.76 -15.41 -27.01
N ASP A 38 -12.80 -15.12 -28.30
CA ASP A 38 -13.91 -15.38 -29.22
C ASP A 38 -13.85 -16.79 -29.85
N GLN A 39 -12.77 -17.55 -29.62
CA GLN A 39 -12.51 -18.83 -30.30
C GLN A 39 -12.90 -20.05 -29.45
N LYS A 40 -14.04 -20.01 -28.79
CA LYS A 40 -14.49 -21.11 -27.91
C LYS A 40 -14.58 -22.46 -28.64
N ALA A 41 -15.10 -22.47 -29.87
CA ALA A 41 -15.21 -23.72 -30.66
C ALA A 41 -13.83 -24.35 -30.95
N THR A 42 -12.79 -23.52 -31.16
CA THR A 42 -11.40 -23.96 -31.32
C THR A 42 -10.85 -24.55 -30.01
N ALA A 43 -11.14 -23.91 -28.86
CA ALA A 43 -10.76 -24.44 -27.55
C ALA A 43 -11.36 -25.83 -27.28
N ASP A 44 -12.65 -25.98 -27.55
CA ASP A 44 -13.36 -27.26 -27.38
C ASP A 44 -12.77 -28.33 -28.31
N SER A 45 -12.42 -27.98 -29.55
CA SER A 45 -11.77 -28.87 -30.51
C SER A 45 -10.38 -29.32 -30.04
N ILE A 46 -9.57 -28.39 -29.53
CA ILE A 46 -8.24 -28.67 -28.98
C ILE A 46 -8.37 -29.58 -27.75
N LEU A 47 -9.29 -29.29 -26.83
CA LEU A 47 -9.52 -30.10 -25.65
C LEU A 47 -9.93 -31.55 -26.02
N ASN A 48 -10.81 -31.69 -27.00
CA ASN A 48 -11.23 -33.02 -27.49
C ASN A 48 -10.10 -33.80 -28.17
N ALA A 49 -9.28 -33.10 -28.96
CA ALA A 49 -8.08 -33.69 -29.57
C ALA A 49 -7.08 -34.18 -28.51
N LEU A 50 -6.81 -33.36 -27.48
CA LEU A 50 -5.95 -33.74 -26.35
C LEU A 50 -6.49 -34.96 -25.58
N LYS A 51 -7.79 -35.00 -25.30
CA LYS A 51 -8.43 -36.16 -24.68
C LYS A 51 -8.37 -37.42 -25.57
N GLY A 52 -8.29 -37.19 -26.89
CA GLY A 52 -8.10 -38.27 -27.87
C GLY A 52 -6.63 -38.70 -28.07
N GLY A 53 -5.71 -38.11 -27.30
CA GLY A 53 -4.28 -38.49 -27.33
C GLY A 53 -3.42 -37.70 -28.29
N ALA A 54 -3.90 -36.57 -28.84
CA ALA A 54 -3.09 -35.68 -29.67
C ALA A 54 -1.94 -35.07 -28.88
N SER A 55 -0.86 -34.75 -29.55
CA SER A 55 0.34 -34.13 -28.97
C SER A 55 0.05 -32.70 -28.47
N PHE A 56 0.27 -32.48 -27.19
CA PHE A 56 0.14 -31.15 -26.61
C PHE A 56 1.11 -30.13 -27.21
N ALA A 57 2.35 -30.57 -27.47
CA ALA A 57 3.40 -29.74 -28.10
C ALA A 57 2.99 -29.28 -29.50
N GLU A 58 2.49 -30.19 -30.35
CA GLU A 58 2.05 -29.86 -31.69
C GLU A 58 0.88 -28.89 -31.71
N LEU A 59 -0.10 -29.12 -30.83
CA LEU A 59 -1.26 -28.22 -30.71
C LEU A 59 -0.86 -26.86 -30.11
N SER A 60 0.09 -26.83 -29.18
CA SER A 60 0.65 -25.59 -28.65
C SER A 60 1.39 -24.81 -29.70
N ALA A 61 2.25 -25.49 -30.48
CA ALA A 61 2.98 -24.88 -31.59
C ALA A 61 2.05 -24.29 -32.65
N THR A 62 0.92 -24.96 -32.91
CA THR A 62 -0.04 -24.54 -33.93
C THR A 62 -0.97 -23.42 -33.47
N TYR A 63 -1.55 -23.54 -32.30
CA TYR A 63 -2.68 -22.69 -31.87
C TYR A 63 -2.33 -21.67 -30.81
N SER A 64 -1.27 -21.88 -29.98
CA SER A 64 -1.02 -20.99 -28.86
C SER A 64 -0.62 -19.58 -29.29
N GLN A 65 -1.24 -18.59 -28.66
CA GLN A 65 -0.92 -17.18 -28.81
C GLN A 65 0.05 -16.68 -27.72
N ASP A 66 0.42 -17.54 -26.75
CA ASP A 66 1.44 -17.24 -25.76
C ASP A 66 2.83 -17.64 -26.29
N PRO A 67 3.68 -16.66 -26.66
CA PRO A 67 5.01 -16.97 -27.22
C PRO A 67 5.92 -17.68 -26.21
N GLY A 68 5.79 -17.36 -24.92
CA GLY A 68 6.62 -17.94 -23.87
C GLY A 68 6.32 -19.42 -23.63
N ALA A 69 5.05 -19.78 -23.55
CA ALA A 69 4.61 -21.17 -23.45
C ALA A 69 4.85 -21.95 -24.74
N LYS A 70 4.56 -21.34 -25.89
CA LYS A 70 4.77 -21.94 -27.21
C LYS A 70 6.22 -22.41 -27.43
N ALA A 71 7.19 -21.62 -26.98
CA ALA A 71 8.62 -21.95 -27.08
C ALA A 71 9.04 -23.12 -26.17
N LYS A 72 8.16 -23.56 -25.25
CA LYS A 72 8.37 -24.63 -24.27
C LYS A 72 7.29 -25.72 -24.37
N ASP A 73 6.75 -25.96 -25.54
CA ASP A 73 5.72 -26.97 -25.76
C ASP A 73 4.45 -26.79 -24.90
N GLY A 74 4.16 -25.54 -24.55
CA GLY A 74 3.07 -25.13 -23.66
C GLY A 74 3.40 -25.15 -22.19
N ASP A 75 4.59 -25.60 -21.77
CA ASP A 75 4.95 -25.75 -20.36
C ASP A 75 5.18 -24.41 -19.64
N LEU A 76 4.47 -24.21 -18.54
CA LEU A 76 4.64 -23.06 -17.64
C LEU A 76 5.60 -23.35 -16.48
N GLY A 77 6.06 -24.61 -16.36
CA GLY A 77 6.84 -25.07 -15.23
C GLY A 77 6.04 -25.17 -13.93
N VAL A 78 6.75 -25.16 -12.81
CA VAL A 78 6.14 -25.17 -11.46
C VAL A 78 6.10 -23.76 -10.93
N PHE A 79 4.95 -23.34 -10.41
CA PHE A 79 4.70 -21.99 -9.92
C PHE A 79 3.83 -22.04 -8.65
N GLN A 80 3.78 -20.93 -7.91
CA GLN A 80 2.82 -20.73 -6.83
C GLN A 80 1.50 -20.21 -7.42
N PRO A 81 0.34 -20.69 -6.94
CA PRO A 81 -0.96 -20.28 -7.50
C PRO A 81 -1.13 -18.75 -7.56
N GLU A 82 -0.61 -18.04 -6.57
CA GLU A 82 -0.70 -16.58 -6.46
C GLU A 82 0.08 -15.81 -7.54
N GLN A 83 0.93 -16.47 -8.31
CA GLN A 83 1.71 -15.88 -9.41
C GLN A 83 0.92 -15.78 -10.72
N MET A 84 -0.23 -16.45 -10.80
CA MET A 84 -1.10 -16.45 -11.98
C MET A 84 -2.38 -15.66 -11.70
N VAL A 85 -3.12 -15.34 -12.76
CA VAL A 85 -4.44 -14.71 -12.62
C VAL A 85 -5.40 -15.65 -11.88
N PRO A 86 -6.30 -15.09 -11.05
CA PRO A 86 -7.15 -15.90 -10.15
C PRO A 86 -7.90 -17.03 -10.85
N GLU A 87 -8.50 -16.74 -12.00
CA GLU A 87 -9.31 -17.71 -12.75
C GLU A 87 -8.47 -18.90 -13.21
N PHE A 88 -7.23 -18.67 -13.66
CA PHE A 88 -6.32 -19.73 -14.08
C PHE A 88 -5.86 -20.57 -12.90
N SER A 89 -5.50 -19.91 -11.80
CA SER A 89 -5.06 -20.56 -10.57
C SER A 89 -6.15 -21.44 -9.97
N GLU A 90 -7.37 -20.95 -9.94
CA GLU A 90 -8.53 -21.69 -9.44
C GLU A 90 -8.78 -22.95 -10.30
N ALA A 91 -8.78 -22.83 -11.62
CA ALA A 91 -8.93 -23.95 -12.53
C ALA A 91 -7.83 -25.01 -12.34
N VAL A 92 -6.56 -24.61 -12.16
CA VAL A 92 -5.45 -25.53 -11.88
C VAL A 92 -5.61 -26.19 -10.51
N LEU A 93 -6.03 -25.44 -9.48
CA LEU A 93 -6.23 -25.98 -8.14
C LEU A 93 -7.38 -26.99 -8.07
N GLU A 94 -8.46 -26.78 -8.82
CA GLU A 94 -9.62 -27.66 -8.86
C GLU A 94 -9.41 -28.92 -9.72
N THR A 95 -8.58 -28.84 -10.76
CA THR A 95 -8.33 -29.95 -11.69
C THR A 95 -7.30 -30.92 -11.11
N HIS A 96 -7.52 -32.25 -11.24
CA HIS A 96 -6.54 -33.23 -10.79
C HIS A 96 -5.27 -33.24 -11.62
N LYS A 97 -4.15 -33.68 -11.01
CA LYS A 97 -2.91 -33.88 -11.75
C LYS A 97 -3.11 -34.88 -12.90
N GLY A 98 -2.72 -34.48 -14.09
CA GLY A 98 -2.86 -35.25 -15.32
C GLY A 98 -4.09 -34.86 -16.15
N ASP A 99 -5.12 -34.26 -15.52
CA ASP A 99 -6.36 -33.89 -16.19
C ASP A 99 -6.22 -32.55 -16.94
N TYR A 100 -7.13 -32.40 -17.90
CA TYR A 100 -7.26 -31.19 -18.72
C TYR A 100 -8.35 -30.26 -18.17
N PHE A 101 -8.15 -28.96 -18.38
CA PHE A 101 -9.13 -27.93 -18.07
C PHE A 101 -9.24 -26.88 -19.16
N THR A 102 -10.31 -26.12 -19.16
CA THR A 102 -10.48 -24.92 -19.96
C THR A 102 -10.92 -23.79 -19.05
N VAL A 103 -10.31 -22.63 -19.18
CA VAL A 103 -10.69 -21.44 -18.41
C VAL A 103 -10.54 -20.19 -19.27
N GLN A 104 -11.46 -19.26 -19.11
CA GLN A 104 -11.39 -17.94 -19.73
C GLN A 104 -10.81 -16.94 -18.74
N THR A 105 -9.86 -16.16 -19.20
CA THR A 105 -9.24 -15.04 -18.46
C THR A 105 -9.28 -13.78 -19.30
N GLN A 106 -8.74 -12.68 -18.78
CA GLN A 106 -8.57 -11.44 -19.53
C GLN A 106 -7.65 -11.59 -20.76
N PHE A 107 -6.80 -12.61 -20.82
CA PHE A 107 -5.86 -12.87 -21.94
C PHE A 107 -6.48 -13.72 -23.05
N GLY A 108 -7.58 -14.39 -22.79
CA GLY A 108 -8.22 -15.30 -23.73
C GLY A 108 -8.68 -16.59 -23.06
N ILE A 109 -8.87 -17.64 -23.86
CA ILE A 109 -9.24 -18.98 -23.40
C ILE A 109 -7.97 -19.82 -23.29
N HIS A 110 -7.76 -20.40 -22.11
CA HIS A 110 -6.67 -21.34 -21.85
C HIS A 110 -7.20 -22.76 -21.91
N VAL A 111 -6.60 -23.58 -22.74
CA VAL A 111 -6.78 -25.05 -22.69
C VAL A 111 -5.53 -25.59 -22.02
N GLY A 112 -5.66 -26.13 -20.82
CA GLY A 112 -4.54 -26.52 -19.98
C GLY A 112 -4.55 -27.97 -19.53
N GLN A 113 -3.41 -28.40 -18.99
CA GLN A 113 -3.25 -29.66 -18.28
C GLN A 113 -2.43 -29.44 -17.02
N VAL A 114 -2.87 -30.03 -15.91
CA VAL A 114 -2.11 -30.00 -14.65
C VAL A 114 -0.99 -31.05 -14.70
N THR A 115 0.27 -30.62 -14.63
CA THR A 115 1.43 -31.50 -14.69
C THR A 115 1.98 -31.88 -13.32
N TYR A 116 1.80 -30.97 -12.34
CA TYR A 116 2.31 -31.17 -10.98
C TYR A 116 1.40 -30.53 -9.93
N LYS A 117 1.34 -31.15 -8.76
CA LYS A 117 0.80 -30.59 -7.50
C LYS A 117 1.67 -31.05 -6.34
N SER A 118 2.07 -30.10 -5.47
CA SER A 118 2.69 -30.44 -4.20
C SER A 118 1.70 -31.05 -3.23
N GLU A 119 2.19 -31.65 -2.14
CA GLU A 119 1.34 -32.12 -1.05
C GLU A 119 0.47 -30.97 -0.51
N PRO A 120 -0.83 -31.23 -0.29
CA PRO A 120 -1.74 -30.19 0.21
C PRO A 120 -1.37 -29.77 1.64
N LYS A 121 -1.35 -28.45 1.88
CA LYS A 121 -1.21 -27.86 3.19
C LYS A 121 -2.43 -27.06 3.58
N LYS A 122 -2.65 -26.90 4.87
CA LYS A 122 -3.76 -26.08 5.36
C LYS A 122 -3.52 -24.62 5.01
N LYS A 123 -4.36 -24.07 4.15
CA LYS A 123 -4.46 -22.63 3.86
C LYS A 123 -5.66 -22.05 4.60
N VAL A 124 -5.53 -20.83 5.07
CA VAL A 124 -6.61 -20.12 5.76
C VAL A 124 -6.89 -18.81 5.06
N GLN A 125 -8.15 -18.50 4.91
CA GLN A 125 -8.62 -17.20 4.47
C GLN A 125 -8.99 -16.38 5.70
N LEU A 126 -8.41 -15.19 5.82
CA LEU A 126 -8.68 -14.25 6.92
C LEU A 126 -9.60 -13.14 6.42
N ALA A 127 -10.69 -12.93 7.16
CA ALA A 127 -11.43 -11.67 7.09
C ALA A 127 -10.85 -10.74 8.14
N THR A 128 -10.37 -9.58 7.71
CA THR A 128 -9.74 -8.58 8.58
C THR A 128 -10.53 -7.28 8.55
N ILE A 129 -10.75 -6.69 9.71
CA ILE A 129 -11.33 -5.36 9.87
C ILE A 129 -10.28 -4.49 10.54
N THR A 130 -9.97 -3.36 9.93
CA THR A 130 -9.09 -2.34 10.51
C THR A 130 -9.90 -1.09 10.83
N TYR A 131 -9.64 -0.50 11.98
CA TYR A 131 -10.25 0.76 12.42
C TYR A 131 -9.16 1.73 12.84
N LYS A 132 -9.10 2.88 12.20
CA LYS A 132 -8.16 3.95 12.54
C LYS A 132 -8.62 4.68 13.79
N ILE A 133 -7.70 4.89 14.73
CA ILE A 133 -7.97 5.67 15.94
C ILE A 133 -7.87 7.15 15.55
N GLU A 134 -9.00 7.84 15.59
CA GLU A 134 -9.06 9.28 15.35
C GLU A 134 -9.55 9.99 16.61
N PRO A 135 -9.04 11.19 16.92
CA PRO A 135 -9.55 11.97 18.04
C PRO A 135 -11.06 12.26 17.85
N SER A 136 -11.83 12.19 18.93
CA SER A 136 -13.24 12.60 18.87
C SER A 136 -13.38 14.09 18.53
N GLU A 137 -14.53 14.49 17.99
CA GLU A 137 -14.81 15.90 17.72
C GLU A 137 -14.62 16.78 18.97
N THR A 138 -15.04 16.30 20.13
CA THR A 138 -14.83 17.00 21.41
C THR A 138 -13.35 17.19 21.72
N THR A 139 -12.52 16.16 21.45
CA THR A 139 -11.07 16.25 21.64
C THR A 139 -10.46 17.26 20.67
N GLN A 140 -10.86 17.22 19.39
CA GLN A 140 -10.37 18.17 18.38
C GLN A 140 -10.75 19.61 18.73
N GLN A 141 -12.01 19.85 19.14
CA GLN A 141 -12.49 21.16 19.57
C GLN A 141 -11.72 21.68 20.80
N THR A 142 -11.42 20.81 21.77
CA THR A 142 -10.64 21.18 22.96
C THR A 142 -9.21 21.56 22.58
N ILE A 143 -8.56 20.79 21.71
CA ILE A 143 -7.19 21.09 21.26
C ILE A 143 -7.16 22.39 20.46
N TYR A 144 -8.15 22.60 19.56
CA TYR A 144 -8.26 23.85 18.80
C TYR A 144 -8.51 25.07 19.70
N ALA A 145 -9.37 24.95 20.71
CA ALA A 145 -9.62 26.00 21.69
C ALA A 145 -8.35 26.36 22.48
N ASN A 146 -7.55 25.36 22.88
CA ASN A 146 -6.27 25.57 23.54
C ASN A 146 -5.25 26.26 22.61
N ALA A 147 -5.19 25.86 21.34
CA ALA A 147 -4.34 26.51 20.33
C ALA A 147 -4.77 27.97 20.08
N SER A 148 -6.08 28.24 20.07
CA SER A 148 -6.63 29.60 19.90
C SER A 148 -6.31 30.49 21.10
N LYS A 149 -6.40 29.93 22.31
CA LYS A 149 -5.98 30.62 23.54
C LYS A 149 -4.51 30.96 23.50
N PHE A 150 -3.66 29.98 23.14
CA PHE A 150 -2.22 30.16 23.01
C PHE A 150 -1.88 31.29 22.03
N ILE A 151 -2.51 31.33 20.84
CA ILE A 151 -2.28 32.40 19.87
C ILE A 151 -2.61 33.77 20.45
N SER A 152 -3.70 33.90 21.20
CA SER A 152 -4.07 35.17 21.82
C SER A 152 -3.03 35.63 22.84
N GLU A 153 -2.41 34.70 23.54
CA GLU A 153 -1.33 35.01 24.52
C GLU A 153 0.02 35.27 23.83
N ALA A 154 0.30 34.57 22.73
CA ALA A 154 1.54 34.65 21.95
C ALA A 154 1.57 35.83 20.96
N ALA A 155 0.45 36.53 20.77
CA ALA A 155 0.31 37.57 19.76
C ALA A 155 1.32 38.72 19.92
N GLY A 156 1.84 39.18 18.79
CA GLY A 156 2.59 40.43 18.67
C GLY A 156 4.11 40.32 18.80
N SER A 157 4.67 39.29 19.44
CA SER A 157 6.13 39.12 19.47
C SER A 157 6.60 37.72 19.82
N TYR A 158 7.86 37.42 19.46
CA TYR A 158 8.50 36.19 19.90
C TYR A 158 8.61 36.05 21.42
N GLU A 159 8.78 37.15 22.14
CA GLU A 159 8.83 37.13 23.61
C GLU A 159 7.51 36.69 24.24
N ASN A 160 6.40 37.19 23.71
CA ASN A 160 5.07 36.73 24.12
C ASN A 160 4.87 35.24 23.80
N PHE A 161 5.33 34.78 22.64
CA PHE A 161 5.30 33.36 22.26
C PHE A 161 6.07 32.49 23.24
N GLU A 162 7.30 32.88 23.62
CA GLU A 162 8.11 32.16 24.60
C GLU A 162 7.45 32.10 25.99
N LYS A 163 6.91 33.24 26.43
CA LYS A 163 6.18 33.31 27.70
C LYS A 163 4.97 32.41 27.67
N ALA A 164 4.13 32.50 26.64
CA ALA A 164 2.94 31.68 26.50
C ALA A 164 3.28 30.18 26.46
N ALA A 165 4.36 29.79 25.76
CA ALA A 165 4.82 28.42 25.73
C ALA A 165 5.24 27.91 27.13
N THR A 166 5.91 28.73 27.90
CA THR A 166 6.34 28.40 29.26
C THR A 166 5.15 28.31 30.22
N ASP A 167 4.27 29.30 30.19
CA ASP A 167 3.09 29.36 31.06
C ASP A 167 2.11 28.19 30.82
N ASN A 168 2.00 27.73 29.58
CA ASN A 168 1.17 26.58 29.20
C ASN A 168 1.94 25.25 29.23
N SER A 169 3.19 25.22 29.74
CA SER A 169 4.04 24.01 29.80
C SER A 169 4.20 23.29 28.47
N LEU A 170 4.24 24.02 27.36
CA LEU A 170 4.40 23.48 26.01
C LEU A 170 5.87 23.30 25.65
N SER A 171 6.18 22.16 25.05
CA SER A 171 7.53 21.93 24.49
C SER A 171 7.72 22.67 23.19
N LYS A 172 8.71 23.54 23.12
CA LYS A 172 9.12 24.21 21.89
C LYS A 172 10.27 23.46 21.22
N ARG A 173 10.27 23.51 19.89
CA ARG A 173 11.29 22.90 19.05
C ARG A 173 11.83 23.95 18.08
N VAL A 174 13.12 24.13 18.06
CA VAL A 174 13.80 25.02 17.10
C VAL A 174 14.33 24.19 15.95
N VAL A 175 14.01 24.60 14.74
CA VAL A 175 14.46 23.94 13.50
C VAL A 175 14.99 24.98 12.53
N ARG A 176 16.01 24.62 11.75
CA ARG A 176 16.47 25.42 10.60
C ARG A 176 15.82 24.86 9.34
N ILE A 177 15.27 25.74 8.52
CA ILE A 177 14.61 25.39 7.27
C ILE A 177 15.24 26.16 6.10
N LYS A 178 15.25 25.51 4.93
CA LYS A 178 15.65 26.12 3.66
C LYS A 178 14.42 26.31 2.78
N ASN A 179 14.45 27.27 1.87
CA ASN A 179 13.35 27.48 0.93
C ASN A 179 13.03 26.24 0.07
N THR A 180 14.04 25.41 -0.16
CA THR A 180 13.91 24.16 -0.93
C THR A 180 13.30 23.00 -0.12
N ASP A 181 13.21 23.11 1.20
CA ASP A 181 12.70 22.05 2.05
C ASP A 181 11.20 21.85 1.78
N ARG A 182 10.81 20.59 1.64
CA ARG A 182 9.41 20.23 1.44
C ARG A 182 8.66 20.08 2.75
N ASN A 183 9.37 19.75 3.81
CA ASN A 183 8.83 19.52 5.15
C ASN A 183 9.73 20.14 6.21
N VAL A 184 9.13 20.51 7.32
CA VAL A 184 9.85 20.80 8.57
C VAL A 184 10.21 19.46 9.22
N SER A 185 11.44 19.33 9.69
CA SER A 185 11.92 18.09 10.31
C SER A 185 10.95 17.62 11.41
N GLY A 186 10.43 16.39 11.27
CA GLY A 186 9.51 15.75 12.22
C GLY A 186 8.03 16.14 12.07
N ILE A 187 7.66 16.89 11.01
CA ILE A 187 6.26 17.17 10.65
C ILE A 187 6.11 16.90 9.16
N ASN A 188 5.36 15.85 8.81
CA ASN A 188 5.11 15.53 7.41
C ASN A 188 4.14 16.54 6.78
N ASN A 189 4.13 16.63 5.46
CA ASN A 189 3.23 17.52 4.71
C ASN A 189 3.26 18.99 5.14
N SER A 190 4.39 19.47 5.70
CA SER A 190 4.52 20.78 6.35
C SER A 190 5.05 21.89 5.43
N ARG A 191 4.89 21.76 4.11
CA ARG A 191 5.33 22.78 3.14
C ARG A 191 4.70 24.17 3.39
N GLU A 192 3.52 24.20 3.97
CA GLU A 192 2.83 25.44 4.35
C GLU A 192 3.63 26.22 5.40
N ILE A 193 4.16 25.54 6.41
CA ILE A 193 5.01 26.15 7.45
C ILE A 193 6.26 26.75 6.82
N VAL A 194 6.92 26.02 5.91
CA VAL A 194 8.11 26.51 5.19
C VAL A 194 7.78 27.76 4.40
N ARG A 195 6.66 27.76 3.67
CA ARG A 195 6.23 28.91 2.86
C ARG A 195 5.89 30.13 3.73
N TRP A 196 5.20 29.91 4.85
CA TRP A 196 4.91 30.97 5.80
C TRP A 196 6.19 31.59 6.36
N ALA A 197 7.13 30.78 6.81
CA ALA A 197 8.38 31.27 7.40
C ALA A 197 9.24 32.06 6.41
N TYR A 198 9.23 31.71 5.12
CA TYR A 198 9.98 32.45 4.10
C TYR A 198 9.33 33.76 3.65
N ASN A 199 8.04 33.94 3.94
CA ASN A 199 7.31 35.18 3.67
C ASN A 199 7.23 36.13 4.88
N GLY A 200 7.65 35.67 6.06
CA GLY A 200 7.61 36.43 7.30
C GLY A 200 8.93 37.03 7.73
N ASN A 201 8.90 37.82 8.78
CA ASN A 201 10.04 38.47 9.37
C ASN A 201 10.43 37.88 10.72
N LYS A 202 11.64 38.11 11.18
CA LYS A 202 12.07 37.76 12.53
C LYS A 202 11.11 38.34 13.58
N GLY A 203 10.59 37.46 14.45
CA GLY A 203 9.64 37.86 15.51
C GLY A 203 8.18 37.54 15.14
N ASP A 204 7.88 37.30 13.86
CA ASP A 204 6.50 36.94 13.45
C ASP A 204 6.06 35.64 14.07
N VAL A 205 4.78 35.59 14.46
CA VAL A 205 4.07 34.38 14.97
C VAL A 205 2.97 34.03 13.99
N SER A 206 2.88 32.75 13.62
CA SER A 206 1.88 32.28 12.66
C SER A 206 0.48 32.22 13.24
N ALA A 207 -0.52 32.14 12.36
CA ALA A 207 -1.84 31.60 12.72
C ALA A 207 -1.73 30.09 13.04
N ILE A 208 -2.83 29.49 13.51
CA ILE A 208 -2.93 28.03 13.64
C ILE A 208 -2.86 27.43 12.24
N MET A 209 -1.91 26.53 12.03
CA MET A 209 -1.81 25.72 10.80
C MET A 209 -2.17 24.28 11.15
N GLU A 210 -3.05 23.67 10.37
CA GLU A 210 -3.38 22.25 10.52
C GLU A 210 -2.52 21.44 9.55
N VAL A 211 -1.58 20.68 10.10
CA VAL A 211 -0.60 19.94 9.32
C VAL A 211 -0.45 18.54 9.89
N ASP A 212 -0.64 17.53 9.04
CA ASP A 212 -0.47 16.10 9.42
C ASP A 212 -1.26 15.72 10.67
N GLY A 213 -2.50 16.22 10.80
CA GLY A 213 -3.37 15.99 11.96
C GLY A 213 -2.95 16.70 13.25
N ASN A 214 -2.05 17.65 13.17
CA ASN A 214 -1.59 18.47 14.28
C ASN A 214 -1.95 19.94 14.06
N TYR A 215 -2.25 20.66 15.15
CA TYR A 215 -2.28 22.13 15.14
C TYR A 215 -0.89 22.66 15.46
N VAL A 216 -0.32 23.40 14.53
CA VAL A 216 1.04 23.93 14.63
C VAL A 216 0.98 25.46 14.67
N ILE A 217 1.70 26.05 15.63
CA ILE A 217 1.93 27.49 15.73
C ILE A 217 3.43 27.69 15.72
N ALA A 218 3.93 28.49 14.81
CA ALA A 218 5.35 28.73 14.61
C ALA A 218 5.72 30.21 14.86
N ALA A 219 6.94 30.43 15.30
CA ALA A 219 7.52 31.76 15.41
C ALA A 219 8.89 31.83 14.70
N ILE A 220 9.18 32.91 14.02
CA ILE A 220 10.47 33.11 13.33
C ILE A 220 11.48 33.70 14.33
N THR A 221 12.45 32.89 14.73
CA THR A 221 13.48 33.28 15.71
C THR A 221 14.69 33.96 15.06
N GLY A 222 14.92 33.71 13.79
CA GLY A 222 16.02 34.29 13.04
C GLY A 222 15.89 34.05 11.55
N VAL A 223 16.45 34.97 10.78
CA VAL A 223 16.57 34.87 9.32
C VAL A 223 18.06 34.93 9.00
N SER A 224 18.53 33.98 8.20
CA SER A 224 19.90 33.99 7.68
C SER A 224 19.83 34.26 6.18
N GLU A 225 20.46 35.30 5.71
CA GLU A 225 20.63 35.59 4.28
C GLU A 225 21.75 34.73 3.69
N ASP A 226 21.71 34.46 2.39
CA ASP A 226 22.81 33.79 1.69
C ASP A 226 24.08 34.64 1.79
N GLY A 227 25.10 34.13 2.44
CA GLY A 227 26.37 34.81 2.65
C GLY A 227 27.25 34.11 3.71
N ILE A 228 28.32 34.78 4.12
CA ILE A 228 29.21 34.30 5.19
C ILE A 228 28.43 34.35 6.51
N ALA A 229 28.23 33.21 7.14
CA ALA A 229 27.55 33.13 8.41
C ALA A 229 28.23 33.99 9.48
N PRO A 230 27.50 34.77 10.28
CA PRO A 230 28.10 35.50 11.40
C PRO A 230 28.84 34.55 12.35
N LEU A 231 29.98 35.00 12.86
CA LEU A 231 30.85 34.20 13.75
C LEU A 231 30.10 33.63 14.97
N GLU A 232 29.05 34.32 15.42
CA GLU A 232 28.20 33.93 16.56
C GLU A 232 27.32 32.70 16.28
N THR A 233 27.20 32.28 15.02
CA THR A 233 26.36 31.10 14.61
C THR A 233 27.20 29.86 14.30
N VAL A 234 28.52 29.89 14.49
CA VAL A 234 29.48 28.84 14.08
C VAL A 234 30.24 28.25 15.28
N SER A 235 29.78 28.46 16.50
CA SER A 235 30.35 27.88 17.73
C SER A 235 29.70 26.56 18.14
#